data_c1177e41deca73a7af0d8883ab42c6f6
#
_entry.id   c1177e41deca73a7af0d8883ab42c6f6
#
_cell.length_a   1.000
_cell.length_b   1.000
_cell.length_c   1.000
_cell.angle_alpha   90.00
_cell.angle_beta   90.00
_cell.angle_gamma   90.00
#
_symmetry.space_group_name_H-M   'P 1'
#
loop_
_entity.id
_entity.type
_entity.pdbx_description
1 polymer ?
#
loop_
_entity_poly.entity_id
_entity_poly.type
_entity_poly.pdbx_seq_one_letter_code
_entity_poly.pdbx_strand_id
1 'polypeptide(L)'
;MKRISCCTRVAIRALLAWSSITCAAPSVDLYVPEAPPLTMLTVGDQHGIVGDIALKAMASAGYSANTLSPPWPRAQREVSQGKDLLIAPLTRNQSREANYTWIAPILTMDRAFFSLDRRVESFDEARKIFRLIAVGIGTAQETRLREEGFADSQIYPLKIGENPAQMLLKGRVDAWFNGVPESRYIWQQLTDRPLVMSRVVMTANLYLACSKDCDPQMVSRLRAAIDTLEKDGTIDRVEAQYTKGLPVR
;
A
#
# COMPACT_ATOMS: atom_id res chain seq x y z
N MET A 1 61.32 -13.88 68.86
CA MET A 1 61.08 -12.97 67.69
C MET A 1 60.49 -13.79 66.54
N LYS A 2 59.15 -13.76 66.34
CA LYS A 2 58.43 -14.49 65.25
C LYS A 2 57.87 -13.47 64.26
N ARG A 3 58.30 -13.52 63.01
CA ARG A 3 57.76 -12.72 61.92
C ARG A 3 56.53 -13.42 61.36
N ILE A 4 55.43 -12.74 61.41
CA ILE A 4 54.19 -13.18 60.76
C ILE A 4 54.18 -12.56 59.36
N SER A 5 54.19 -13.42 58.34
CA SER A 5 54.03 -13.01 56.92
C SER A 5 52.56 -13.04 56.54
N CYS A 6 52.04 -11.89 56.20
CA CYS A 6 50.63 -11.73 55.73
C CYS A 6 50.59 -11.84 54.20
N CYS A 7 50.08 -12.95 53.68
CA CYS A 7 49.83 -13.11 52.26
C CYS A 7 48.41 -12.56 51.85
N THR A 8 48.40 -11.40 51.28
CA THR A 8 47.16 -10.79 50.72
C THR A 8 46.87 -11.39 49.34
N ARG A 9 45.85 -12.22 49.26
CA ARG A 9 45.34 -12.74 47.95
C ARG A 9 44.43 -11.69 47.31
N VAL A 10 44.90 -11.06 46.26
CA VAL A 10 44.13 -10.20 45.40
C VAL A 10 43.35 -11.08 44.43
N ALA A 11 42.04 -11.17 44.62
CA ALA A 11 41.11 -11.83 43.68
C ALA A 11 40.73 -10.86 42.58
N ILE A 12 41.30 -11.00 41.37
CA ILE A 12 40.90 -10.26 40.17
C ILE A 12 39.62 -10.88 39.64
N ARG A 13 38.50 -10.21 39.85
CA ARG A 13 37.23 -10.54 39.18
C ARG A 13 37.29 -10.00 37.76
N ALA A 14 37.52 -10.86 36.79
CA ALA A 14 37.35 -10.54 35.35
C ALA A 14 35.84 -10.35 35.05
N LEU A 15 35.42 -9.12 34.90
CA LEU A 15 34.08 -8.77 34.35
C LEU A 15 34.11 -9.06 32.82
N LEU A 16 33.56 -10.19 32.44
CA LEU A 16 33.22 -10.47 31.04
C LEU A 16 32.06 -9.53 30.62
N ALA A 17 32.38 -8.39 30.01
CA ALA A 17 31.43 -7.55 29.35
C ALA A 17 30.93 -8.31 28.09
N TRP A 18 29.75 -8.90 28.14
CA TRP A 18 29.06 -9.40 26.99
C TRP A 18 28.63 -8.18 26.15
N SER A 19 29.44 -7.83 25.16
CA SER A 19 29.04 -6.89 24.11
C SER A 19 27.93 -7.53 23.32
N SER A 20 26.69 -7.15 23.59
CA SER A 20 25.53 -7.46 22.72
C SER A 20 25.79 -6.80 21.39
N ILE A 21 26.18 -7.55 20.38
CA ILE A 21 26.21 -7.08 18.98
C ILE A 21 24.76 -6.86 18.58
N THR A 22 24.31 -5.63 18.68
CA THR A 22 23.01 -5.23 18.11
C THR A 22 23.17 -5.28 16.60
N CYS A 23 22.81 -6.40 15.99
CA CYS A 23 22.73 -6.50 14.54
C CYS A 23 21.58 -5.59 14.09
N ALA A 24 21.90 -4.53 13.37
CA ALA A 24 20.88 -3.68 12.77
C ALA A 24 20.01 -4.54 11.81
N ALA A 25 18.69 -4.35 11.88
CA ALA A 25 17.78 -5.05 10.98
C ALA A 25 18.16 -4.78 9.52
N PRO A 26 18.25 -5.80 8.65
CA PRO A 26 18.55 -5.60 7.25
C PRO A 26 17.50 -4.69 6.61
N SER A 27 17.96 -3.69 5.84
CA SER A 27 17.10 -2.74 5.14
C SER A 27 16.65 -3.33 3.82
N VAL A 28 15.34 -3.22 3.53
CA VAL A 28 14.72 -3.70 2.29
C VAL A 28 13.95 -2.55 1.64
N ASP A 29 14.10 -2.39 0.33
CA ASP A 29 13.39 -1.38 -0.45
C ASP A 29 11.92 -1.73 -0.57
N LEU A 30 11.04 -0.81 -0.12
CA LEU A 30 9.60 -0.90 -0.23
C LEU A 30 9.07 0.19 -1.17
N TYR A 31 8.55 -0.22 -2.32
CA TYR A 31 7.97 0.68 -3.32
C TYR A 31 6.50 0.91 -3.03
N VAL A 32 6.12 2.17 -2.80
CA VAL A 32 4.73 2.59 -2.54
C VAL A 32 4.39 3.84 -3.35
N PRO A 33 3.13 4.02 -3.80
CA PRO A 33 2.68 5.28 -4.37
C PRO A 33 2.29 6.27 -3.26
N GLU A 34 2.22 7.56 -3.56
CA GLU A 34 1.51 8.54 -2.72
C GLU A 34 0.02 8.49 -3.06
N ALA A 35 -0.76 7.73 -2.27
CA ALA A 35 -2.18 7.44 -2.52
C ALA A 35 -3.00 7.43 -1.21
N PRO A 36 -3.21 8.61 -0.57
CA PRO A 36 -3.98 8.69 0.67
C PRO A 36 -5.42 8.17 0.51
N PRO A 37 -5.99 7.48 1.50
CA PRO A 37 -5.42 7.11 2.77
C PRO A 37 -4.70 5.75 2.77
N LEU A 38 -4.45 5.13 1.61
CA LEU A 38 -3.80 3.81 1.52
C LEU A 38 -2.31 3.87 1.85
N THR A 39 -1.61 4.81 1.24
CA THR A 39 -0.19 5.07 1.46
C THR A 39 0.06 6.56 1.52
N MET A 40 0.83 7.00 2.52
CA MET A 40 1.14 8.39 2.81
C MET A 40 2.63 8.52 3.13
N LEU A 41 3.35 9.39 2.41
CA LEU A 41 4.79 9.53 2.53
C LEU A 41 5.22 10.71 3.42
N THR A 42 4.35 11.69 3.61
CA THR A 42 4.71 13.01 4.14
C THR A 42 3.99 13.44 5.41
N VAL A 43 3.20 12.57 6.05
CA VAL A 43 2.35 12.94 7.20
C VAL A 43 2.84 12.31 8.50
N GLY A 44 3.96 12.82 9.04
CA GLY A 44 4.47 12.41 10.36
C GLY A 44 4.65 10.91 10.49
N ASP A 45 4.08 10.32 11.55
CA ASP A 45 4.14 8.87 11.82
C ASP A 45 3.01 8.06 11.15
N GLN A 46 2.19 8.71 10.32
CA GLN A 46 1.10 8.06 9.60
C GLN A 46 1.50 7.75 8.17
N HIS A 47 1.53 6.47 7.82
CA HIS A 47 1.94 6.00 6.49
C HIS A 47 0.77 5.49 5.65
N GLY A 48 -0.46 5.67 6.12
CA GLY A 48 -1.68 5.16 5.49
C GLY A 48 -1.96 3.70 5.83
N ILE A 49 -3.14 3.23 5.46
CA ILE A 49 -3.63 1.89 5.82
C ILE A 49 -2.62 0.81 5.42
N VAL A 50 -2.28 0.75 4.14
CA VAL A 50 -1.36 -0.26 3.60
C VAL A 50 0.08 0.01 4.01
N GLY A 51 0.47 1.30 4.08
CA GLY A 51 1.79 1.71 4.54
C GLY A 51 2.07 1.23 5.96
N ASP A 52 1.19 1.52 6.92
CA ASP A 52 1.34 1.12 8.32
C ASP A 52 1.35 -0.40 8.48
N ILE A 53 0.48 -1.12 7.76
CA ILE A 53 0.44 -2.59 7.83
C ILE A 53 1.74 -3.19 7.26
N ALA A 54 2.22 -2.70 6.11
CA ALA A 54 3.45 -3.18 5.50
C ALA A 54 4.67 -2.92 6.40
N LEU A 55 4.79 -1.72 6.97
CA LEU A 55 5.88 -1.36 7.88
C LEU A 55 5.85 -2.18 9.17
N LYS A 56 4.67 -2.40 9.76
CA LYS A 56 4.52 -3.27 10.94
C LYS A 56 4.90 -4.72 10.63
N ALA A 57 4.49 -5.23 9.47
CA ALA A 57 4.84 -6.58 9.02
C ALA A 57 6.36 -6.71 8.81
N MET A 58 7.00 -5.73 8.15
CA MET A 58 8.45 -5.71 7.95
C MET A 58 9.21 -5.69 9.28
N ALA A 59 8.82 -4.80 10.20
CA ALA A 59 9.44 -4.72 11.53
C ALA A 59 9.29 -6.04 12.31
N SER A 60 8.09 -6.65 12.30
CA SER A 60 7.82 -7.93 12.94
C SER A 60 8.61 -9.09 12.32
N ALA A 61 8.87 -9.03 11.00
CA ALA A 61 9.68 -9.98 10.28
C ALA A 61 11.21 -9.76 10.45
N GLY A 62 11.62 -8.68 11.17
CA GLY A 62 13.02 -8.35 11.44
C GLY A 62 13.70 -7.54 10.33
N TYR A 63 12.93 -6.81 9.50
CA TYR A 63 13.42 -5.93 8.44
C TYR A 63 13.12 -4.47 8.74
N SER A 64 14.00 -3.57 8.31
CA SER A 64 13.72 -2.15 8.20
C SER A 64 13.34 -1.80 6.77
N ALA A 65 12.43 -0.83 6.58
CA ALA A 65 12.02 -0.39 5.26
C ALA A 65 12.80 0.83 4.80
N ASN A 66 13.31 0.79 3.57
CA ASN A 66 13.68 1.96 2.81
C ASN A 66 12.54 2.27 1.83
N THR A 67 11.69 3.28 2.16
CA THR A 67 10.49 3.58 1.38
C THR A 67 10.81 4.42 0.16
N LEU A 68 10.41 3.95 -1.03
CA LEU A 68 10.64 4.58 -2.32
C LEU A 68 9.31 4.84 -3.04
N SER A 69 9.17 6.00 -3.70
CA SER A 69 7.95 6.38 -4.42
C SER A 69 8.21 6.96 -5.80
N PRO A 70 8.79 6.21 -6.72
CA PRO A 70 8.86 6.63 -8.11
C PRO A 70 7.47 6.56 -8.77
N PRO A 71 7.29 7.13 -9.98
CA PRO A 71 6.04 6.99 -10.74
C PRO A 71 5.59 5.52 -10.82
N TRP A 72 4.31 5.25 -10.55
CA TRP A 72 3.80 3.88 -10.32
C TRP A 72 4.13 2.85 -11.41
N PRO A 73 4.05 3.17 -12.72
CA PRO A 73 4.50 2.24 -13.76
C PRO A 73 6.00 1.91 -13.69
N ARG A 74 6.81 2.88 -13.22
CA ARG A 74 8.25 2.69 -13.00
C ARG A 74 8.50 1.80 -11.80
N ALA A 75 7.82 2.04 -10.66
CA ALA A 75 7.88 1.17 -9.49
C ALA A 75 7.60 -0.29 -9.84
N GLN A 76 6.50 -0.53 -10.55
CA GLN A 76 6.12 -1.88 -10.99
C GLN A 76 7.20 -2.54 -11.85
N ARG A 77 7.78 -1.82 -12.81
CA ARG A 77 8.83 -2.35 -13.66
C ARG A 77 10.12 -2.66 -12.88
N GLU A 78 10.57 -1.74 -12.04
CA GLU A 78 11.78 -1.93 -11.24
C GLU A 78 11.65 -3.12 -10.31
N VAL A 79 10.51 -3.26 -9.62
CA VAL A 79 10.29 -4.40 -8.72
C VAL A 79 10.16 -5.71 -9.49
N SER A 80 9.40 -5.75 -10.61
CA SER A 80 9.23 -6.99 -11.38
C SER A 80 10.52 -7.53 -11.99
N GLN A 81 11.48 -6.65 -12.30
CA GLN A 81 12.77 -6.98 -12.90
C GLN A 81 13.92 -7.06 -11.88
N GLY A 82 13.67 -6.61 -10.66
CA GLY A 82 14.65 -6.57 -9.58
C GLY A 82 14.75 -7.88 -8.82
N LYS A 83 15.44 -7.80 -7.69
CA LYS A 83 15.60 -8.89 -6.74
C LYS A 83 15.35 -8.36 -5.33
N ASP A 84 14.57 -9.13 -4.55
CA ASP A 84 14.27 -8.83 -3.14
C ASP A 84 13.67 -7.43 -2.88
N LEU A 85 13.01 -6.83 -3.89
CA LEU A 85 12.33 -5.54 -3.78
C LEU A 85 10.86 -5.75 -3.44
N LEU A 86 10.33 -4.99 -2.49
CA LEU A 86 8.93 -5.06 -2.07
C LEU A 86 8.09 -3.97 -2.75
N ILE A 87 6.82 -4.25 -2.98
CA ILE A 87 5.85 -3.30 -3.53
C ILE A 87 4.48 -3.48 -2.86
N ALA A 88 3.86 -2.37 -2.44
CA ALA A 88 2.50 -2.32 -1.89
C ALA A 88 1.88 -0.91 -2.10
N PRO A 89 0.55 -0.82 -2.26
CA PRO A 89 -0.42 -1.86 -2.51
C PRO A 89 -0.36 -2.34 -3.98
N LEU A 90 -0.29 -3.63 -4.21
CA LEU A 90 -0.37 -4.16 -5.58
C LEU A 90 -1.61 -5.04 -5.76
N THR A 91 -2.49 -4.66 -6.68
CA THR A 91 -3.64 -5.51 -7.04
C THR A 91 -3.15 -6.71 -7.83
N ARG A 92 -3.48 -7.93 -7.35
CA ARG A 92 -3.21 -9.18 -8.05
C ARG A 92 -4.21 -9.36 -9.19
N ASN A 93 -3.71 -9.57 -10.39
CA ASN A 93 -4.49 -9.87 -11.59
C ASN A 93 -3.68 -10.76 -12.54
N GLN A 94 -4.33 -11.27 -13.58
CA GLN A 94 -3.71 -12.21 -14.51
C GLN A 94 -2.48 -11.63 -15.23
N SER A 95 -2.52 -10.35 -15.62
CA SER A 95 -1.40 -9.70 -16.33
C SER A 95 -0.14 -9.54 -15.48
N ARG A 96 -0.27 -9.59 -14.16
CA ARG A 96 0.82 -9.44 -13.19
C ARG A 96 1.26 -10.75 -12.55
N GLU A 97 0.46 -11.82 -12.69
CA GLU A 97 0.63 -13.08 -11.94
C GLU A 97 2.05 -13.65 -12.04
N ALA A 98 2.61 -13.69 -13.24
CA ALA A 98 3.93 -14.26 -13.50
C ALA A 98 5.12 -13.33 -13.19
N ASN A 99 4.85 -12.07 -12.85
CA ASN A 99 5.88 -11.03 -12.72
C ASN A 99 6.31 -10.75 -11.28
N TYR A 100 5.59 -11.29 -10.30
CA TYR A 100 5.81 -11.03 -8.87
C TYR A 100 5.71 -12.30 -8.05
N THR A 101 6.39 -12.30 -6.91
CA THR A 101 6.14 -13.23 -5.82
C THR A 101 5.13 -12.59 -4.87
N TRP A 102 3.92 -13.18 -4.80
CA TRP A 102 2.81 -12.68 -3.98
C TRP A 102 2.97 -13.15 -2.53
N ILE A 103 3.20 -12.20 -1.61
CA ILE A 103 3.46 -12.52 -0.20
C ILE A 103 2.14 -12.79 0.51
N ALA A 104 1.31 -11.76 0.71
CA ALA A 104 0.01 -11.90 1.35
C ALA A 104 -0.93 -10.75 0.94
N PRO A 105 -2.27 -10.94 0.97
CA PRO A 105 -3.22 -9.85 0.90
C PRO A 105 -3.13 -9.00 2.16
N ILE A 106 -3.26 -7.68 2.00
CA ILE A 106 -3.26 -6.72 3.12
C ILE A 106 -4.65 -6.12 3.33
N LEU A 107 -5.37 -5.86 2.23
CA LEU A 107 -6.64 -5.16 2.25
C LEU A 107 -7.51 -5.60 1.08
N THR A 108 -8.82 -5.70 1.28
CA THR A 108 -9.78 -5.83 0.19
C THR A 108 -10.29 -4.45 -0.21
N MET A 109 -10.29 -4.15 -1.51
CA MET A 109 -10.64 -2.84 -2.04
C MET A 109 -11.82 -2.90 -2.99
N ASP A 110 -12.88 -2.19 -2.63
CA ASP A 110 -14.01 -1.90 -3.51
C ASP A 110 -13.70 -0.70 -4.39
N ARG A 111 -14.11 -0.78 -5.67
CA ARG A 111 -13.93 0.26 -6.67
C ARG A 111 -15.25 0.59 -7.34
N ALA A 112 -15.45 1.89 -7.58
CA ALA A 112 -16.66 2.43 -8.15
C ALA A 112 -16.34 3.57 -9.10
N PHE A 113 -17.31 3.94 -9.93
CA PHE A 113 -17.30 5.21 -10.64
C PHE A 113 -17.85 6.31 -9.75
N PHE A 114 -17.19 7.45 -9.76
CA PHE A 114 -17.59 8.65 -9.04
C PHE A 114 -17.87 9.76 -10.06
N SER A 115 -19.02 10.42 -9.93
CA SER A 115 -19.46 11.50 -10.81
C SER A 115 -20.13 12.61 -9.99
N LEU A 116 -20.51 13.72 -10.64
CA LEU A 116 -21.21 14.82 -9.99
C LEU A 116 -22.74 14.64 -9.98
N ASP A 117 -23.28 13.91 -10.95
CA ASP A 117 -24.71 13.91 -11.24
C ASP A 117 -25.27 12.57 -11.77
N ARG A 118 -24.41 11.60 -12.11
CA ARG A 118 -24.84 10.36 -12.76
C ARG A 118 -24.39 9.14 -12.00
N ARG A 119 -25.36 8.33 -11.58
CA ARG A 119 -25.11 7.01 -11.03
C ARG A 119 -25.19 5.98 -12.15
N VAL A 120 -24.28 5.04 -12.16
CA VAL A 120 -24.26 3.89 -13.06
C VAL A 120 -24.23 2.58 -12.26
N GLU A 121 -24.75 1.49 -12.84
CA GLU A 121 -24.89 0.21 -12.15
C GLU A 121 -23.88 -0.85 -12.68
N SER A 122 -23.23 -0.57 -13.83
CA SER A 122 -22.30 -1.51 -14.48
C SER A 122 -21.26 -0.80 -15.34
N PHE A 123 -20.21 -1.55 -15.76
CA PHE A 123 -19.24 -1.07 -16.76
C PHE A 123 -19.90 -0.76 -18.10
N ASP A 124 -20.86 -1.58 -18.54
CA ASP A 124 -21.59 -1.35 -19.81
C ASP A 124 -22.37 -0.03 -19.81
N GLU A 125 -23.01 0.30 -18.70
CA GLU A 125 -23.72 1.57 -18.56
C GLU A 125 -22.72 2.73 -18.47
N ALA A 126 -21.67 2.61 -17.69
CA ALA A 126 -20.61 3.62 -17.58
C ALA A 126 -19.99 3.93 -18.95
N ARG A 127 -19.72 2.92 -19.77
CA ARG A 127 -19.15 3.07 -21.12
C ARG A 127 -20.07 3.83 -22.07
N LYS A 128 -21.38 3.69 -21.91
CA LYS A 128 -22.38 4.41 -22.73
C LYS A 128 -22.56 5.86 -22.29
N ILE A 129 -22.44 6.12 -20.99
CA ILE A 129 -22.78 7.41 -20.38
C ILE A 129 -21.58 8.35 -20.30
N PHE A 130 -20.42 7.84 -19.86
CA PHE A 130 -19.25 8.66 -19.62
C PHE A 130 -18.36 8.75 -20.86
N ARG A 131 -18.07 9.95 -21.30
CA ARG A 131 -17.20 10.23 -22.45
C ARG A 131 -15.72 10.26 -22.05
N LEU A 132 -15.44 10.69 -20.81
CA LEU A 132 -14.07 10.81 -20.31
C LEU A 132 -14.00 10.44 -18.83
N ILE A 133 -13.19 9.42 -18.50
CA ILE A 133 -13.07 8.84 -17.17
C ILE A 133 -11.62 8.99 -16.70
N ALA A 134 -11.42 9.68 -15.58
CA ALA A 134 -10.14 9.75 -14.92
C ALA A 134 -9.80 8.42 -14.24
N VAL A 135 -8.56 7.96 -14.38
CA VAL A 135 -8.07 6.74 -13.75
C VAL A 135 -6.56 6.85 -13.51
N GLY A 136 -6.05 6.19 -12.47
CA GLY A 136 -4.61 6.13 -12.20
C GLY A 136 -3.87 5.33 -13.28
N ILE A 137 -2.82 5.91 -13.87
CA ILE A 137 -1.99 5.23 -14.88
C ILE A 137 -1.25 4.02 -14.26
N GLY A 138 -1.20 2.90 -14.95
CA GLY A 138 -0.56 1.65 -14.51
C GLY A 138 -1.31 0.95 -13.39
N THR A 139 -2.54 1.37 -13.04
CA THR A 139 -3.36 0.69 -12.04
C THR A 139 -4.15 -0.48 -12.62
N ALA A 140 -4.65 -1.34 -11.74
CA ALA A 140 -5.58 -2.41 -12.15
C ALA A 140 -6.91 -1.85 -12.66
N GLN A 141 -7.29 -0.65 -12.24
CA GLN A 141 -8.47 0.04 -12.70
C GLN A 141 -8.33 0.44 -14.18
N GLU A 142 -7.18 0.99 -14.57
CA GLU A 142 -6.91 1.31 -15.98
C GLU A 142 -6.95 0.05 -16.86
N THR A 143 -6.32 -1.04 -16.41
CA THR A 143 -6.37 -2.34 -17.09
C THR A 143 -7.82 -2.81 -17.23
N ARG A 144 -8.60 -2.73 -16.14
CA ARG A 144 -10.00 -3.16 -16.15
C ARG A 144 -10.89 -2.37 -17.11
N LEU A 145 -10.72 -1.05 -17.22
CA LEU A 145 -11.46 -0.26 -18.21
C LEU A 145 -11.20 -0.76 -19.63
N ARG A 146 -9.95 -1.08 -19.99
CA ARG A 146 -9.59 -1.62 -21.30
C ARG A 146 -10.20 -3.01 -21.54
N GLU A 147 -10.15 -3.89 -20.55
CA GLU A 147 -10.76 -5.23 -20.58
C GLU A 147 -12.29 -5.16 -20.77
N GLU A 148 -12.94 -4.15 -20.19
CA GLU A 148 -14.39 -3.89 -20.34
C GLU A 148 -14.76 -3.15 -21.64
N GLY A 149 -13.78 -2.93 -22.53
CA GLY A 149 -14.00 -2.39 -23.87
C GLY A 149 -14.21 -0.88 -23.93
N PHE A 150 -13.75 -0.12 -22.94
CA PHE A 150 -13.70 1.34 -23.06
C PHE A 150 -12.68 1.74 -24.12
N ALA A 151 -13.05 2.68 -25.00
CA ALA A 151 -12.13 3.23 -25.99
C ALA A 151 -11.01 4.04 -25.30
N ASP A 152 -9.83 4.06 -25.90
CA ASP A 152 -8.70 4.86 -25.37
C ASP A 152 -9.06 6.34 -25.22
N SER A 153 -9.94 6.88 -26.09
CA SER A 153 -10.45 8.25 -26.00
C SER A 153 -11.36 8.50 -24.80
N GLN A 154 -11.89 7.46 -24.17
CA GLN A 154 -12.71 7.54 -22.95
C GLN A 154 -11.86 7.47 -21.67
N ILE A 155 -10.62 7.05 -21.76
CA ILE A 155 -9.74 6.84 -20.61
C ILE A 155 -8.78 8.02 -20.49
N TYR A 156 -8.83 8.73 -19.36
CA TYR A 156 -7.91 9.81 -19.03
C TYR A 156 -6.94 9.34 -17.92
N PRO A 157 -5.76 8.82 -18.28
CA PRO A 157 -4.81 8.31 -17.30
C PRO A 157 -4.08 9.46 -16.61
N LEU A 158 -4.07 9.42 -15.28
CA LEU A 158 -3.40 10.39 -14.39
C LEU A 158 -2.30 9.68 -13.60
N LYS A 159 -1.22 10.40 -13.28
CA LYS A 159 -0.26 9.88 -12.31
C LYS A 159 -0.93 9.75 -10.96
N ILE A 160 -0.57 8.70 -10.21
CA ILE A 160 -1.00 8.60 -8.81
C ILE A 160 -0.40 9.79 -8.04
N GLY A 161 -1.22 10.43 -7.19
CA GLY A 161 -0.87 11.70 -6.53
C GLY A 161 -1.35 12.95 -7.28
N GLU A 162 -1.72 12.86 -8.57
CA GLU A 162 -2.47 13.93 -9.23
C GLU A 162 -3.92 13.95 -8.71
N ASN A 163 -4.62 15.07 -8.91
CA ASN A 163 -5.94 15.27 -8.30
C ASN A 163 -7.10 15.07 -9.30
N PRO A 164 -7.54 13.82 -9.55
CA PRO A 164 -8.67 13.52 -10.42
C PRO A 164 -10.00 14.07 -9.88
N ALA A 165 -10.14 14.17 -8.55
CA ALA A 165 -11.33 14.76 -7.92
C ALA A 165 -11.49 16.23 -8.29
N GLN A 166 -10.39 16.99 -8.37
CA GLN A 166 -10.45 18.38 -8.83
C GLN A 166 -10.80 18.48 -10.32
N MET A 167 -10.37 17.53 -11.14
CA MET A 167 -10.76 17.49 -12.55
C MET A 167 -12.26 17.23 -12.71
N LEU A 168 -12.79 16.28 -11.92
CA LEU A 168 -14.21 15.99 -11.86
C LEU A 168 -15.00 17.24 -11.41
N LEU A 169 -14.56 17.88 -10.32
CA LEU A 169 -15.23 19.08 -9.80
C LEU A 169 -15.28 20.24 -10.82
N LYS A 170 -14.25 20.35 -11.66
CA LYS A 170 -14.16 21.36 -12.73
C LYS A 170 -14.82 20.92 -14.04
N GLY A 171 -15.47 19.76 -14.10
CA GLY A 171 -16.12 19.22 -15.29
C GLY A 171 -15.14 18.87 -16.43
N ARG A 172 -13.87 18.62 -16.12
CA ARG A 172 -12.87 18.23 -17.11
C ARG A 172 -12.92 16.74 -17.45
N VAL A 173 -13.51 15.95 -16.58
CA VAL A 173 -13.85 14.54 -16.78
C VAL A 173 -15.28 14.31 -16.32
N ASP A 174 -15.97 13.33 -16.90
CA ASP A 174 -17.36 12.99 -16.56
C ASP A 174 -17.41 12.09 -15.31
N ALA A 175 -16.38 11.28 -15.12
CA ALA A 175 -16.29 10.37 -13.99
C ALA A 175 -14.83 10.13 -13.55
N TRP A 176 -14.70 9.59 -12.36
CA TRP A 176 -13.45 9.08 -11.82
C TRP A 176 -13.64 7.63 -11.36
N PHE A 177 -12.87 6.68 -11.92
CA PHE A 177 -12.90 5.28 -11.54
C PHE A 177 -11.76 4.97 -10.59
N ASN A 178 -12.10 4.71 -9.30
CA ASN A 178 -11.09 4.54 -8.26
C ASN A 178 -11.60 3.72 -7.05
N GLY A 179 -10.71 3.51 -6.08
CA GLY A 179 -11.01 2.91 -4.79
C GLY A 179 -11.98 3.76 -3.98
N VAL A 180 -12.93 3.10 -3.30
CA VAL A 180 -13.96 3.81 -2.53
C VAL A 180 -13.37 4.62 -1.37
N PRO A 181 -12.48 4.07 -0.52
CA PRO A 181 -11.89 4.85 0.58
C PRO A 181 -11.07 6.05 0.09
N GLU A 182 -10.24 5.87 -0.95
CA GLU A 182 -9.43 6.95 -1.53
C GLU A 182 -10.29 8.08 -2.07
N SER A 183 -11.34 7.73 -2.83
CA SER A 183 -12.21 8.73 -3.45
C SER A 183 -12.93 9.57 -2.39
N ARG A 184 -13.46 8.94 -1.35
CA ARG A 184 -14.13 9.63 -0.24
C ARG A 184 -13.16 10.51 0.55
N TYR A 185 -11.97 9.97 0.86
CA TYR A 185 -10.93 10.69 1.59
C TYR A 185 -10.51 11.97 0.85
N ILE A 186 -10.23 11.87 -0.45
CA ILE A 186 -9.81 13.01 -1.27
C ILE A 186 -10.96 14.01 -1.47
N TRP A 187 -12.18 13.52 -1.72
CA TRP A 187 -13.32 14.38 -2.02
C TRP A 187 -13.72 15.26 -0.83
N GLN A 188 -13.81 14.68 0.38
CA GLN A 188 -14.18 15.44 1.58
C GLN A 188 -13.20 16.54 1.96
N GLN A 189 -11.92 16.42 1.55
CA GLN A 189 -10.91 17.47 1.75
C GLN A 189 -11.00 18.58 0.71
N LEU A 190 -11.68 18.32 -0.40
CA LEU A 190 -11.75 19.25 -1.52
C LEU A 190 -13.02 20.10 -1.51
N THR A 191 -14.15 19.53 -1.08
CA THR A 191 -15.47 20.18 -1.19
C THR A 191 -16.52 19.44 -0.38
N ASP A 192 -17.56 20.20 0.02
CA ASP A 192 -18.79 19.65 0.66
C ASP A 192 -19.86 19.22 -0.38
N ARG A 193 -19.58 19.35 -1.69
CA ARG A 193 -20.53 18.90 -2.71
C ARG A 193 -20.75 17.40 -2.60
N PRO A 194 -22.00 16.92 -2.79
CA PRO A 194 -22.28 15.49 -2.88
C PRO A 194 -21.46 14.85 -4.02
N LEU A 195 -20.89 13.70 -3.74
CA LEU A 195 -20.23 12.85 -4.73
C LEU A 195 -21.14 11.64 -5.01
N VAL A 196 -21.56 11.50 -6.25
CA VAL A 196 -22.40 10.38 -6.69
C VAL A 196 -21.52 9.17 -6.93
N MET A 197 -21.75 8.11 -6.19
CA MET A 197 -21.05 6.83 -6.33
C MET A 197 -21.93 5.83 -7.09
N SER A 198 -21.35 5.14 -8.06
CA SER A 198 -21.97 4.00 -8.73
C SER A 198 -22.16 2.83 -7.76
N ARG A 199 -22.82 1.77 -8.22
CA ARG A 199 -22.61 0.46 -7.60
C ARG A 199 -21.11 0.10 -7.58
N VAL A 200 -20.68 -0.69 -6.59
CA VAL A 200 -19.34 -1.30 -6.63
C VAL A 200 -19.27 -2.23 -7.83
N VAL A 201 -18.37 -1.94 -8.75
CA VAL A 201 -18.24 -2.67 -10.03
C VAL A 201 -16.98 -3.57 -10.06
N MET A 202 -16.07 -3.38 -9.12
CA MET A 202 -14.86 -4.19 -9.00
C MET A 202 -14.46 -4.30 -7.53
N THR A 203 -14.19 -5.52 -7.06
CA THR A 203 -13.57 -5.79 -5.75
C THR A 203 -12.34 -6.64 -5.97
N ALA A 204 -11.23 -6.28 -5.36
CA ALA A 204 -9.98 -7.04 -5.46
C ALA A 204 -9.09 -6.83 -4.24
N ASN A 205 -8.29 -7.83 -3.92
CA ASN A 205 -7.30 -7.74 -2.86
C ASN A 205 -6.08 -6.94 -3.28
N LEU A 206 -5.60 -6.12 -2.36
CA LEU A 206 -4.31 -5.44 -2.41
C LEU A 206 -3.29 -6.28 -1.64
N TYR A 207 -2.15 -6.54 -2.27
CA TYR A 207 -1.10 -7.39 -1.74
C TYR A 207 0.16 -6.58 -1.37
N LEU A 208 0.88 -7.11 -0.38
CA LEU A 208 2.33 -6.98 -0.36
C LEU A 208 2.89 -8.01 -1.33
N ALA A 209 3.67 -7.55 -2.29
CA ALA A 209 4.34 -8.42 -3.26
C ALA A 209 5.85 -8.12 -3.29
N CYS A 210 6.60 -9.04 -3.82
CA CYS A 210 8.05 -8.94 -3.99
C CYS A 210 8.41 -9.11 -5.47
N SER A 211 9.64 -8.75 -5.82
CA SER A 211 10.24 -9.14 -7.09
C SER A 211 9.96 -10.59 -7.43
N LYS A 212 9.98 -10.94 -8.72
CA LYS A 212 9.84 -12.34 -9.12
C LYS A 212 10.93 -13.21 -8.50
N ASP A 213 12.19 -12.73 -8.52
CA ASP A 213 13.31 -13.31 -7.77
C ASP A 213 13.34 -12.71 -6.35
N CYS A 214 12.72 -13.41 -5.42
CA CYS A 214 12.60 -12.99 -4.02
C CYS A 214 13.11 -14.08 -3.09
N ASP A 215 13.86 -13.71 -2.06
CA ASP A 215 14.33 -14.62 -1.03
C ASP A 215 13.15 -15.36 -0.38
N PRO A 216 13.09 -16.70 -0.47
CA PRO A 216 12.00 -17.48 0.10
C PRO A 216 11.85 -17.32 1.62
N GLN A 217 12.97 -17.04 2.34
CA GLN A 217 12.93 -16.82 3.78
C GLN A 217 12.28 -15.48 4.11
N MET A 218 12.59 -14.42 3.35
CA MET A 218 11.92 -13.11 3.48
C MET A 218 10.43 -13.23 3.20
N VAL A 219 10.04 -13.91 2.12
CA VAL A 219 8.63 -14.17 1.77
C VAL A 219 7.90 -14.88 2.91
N SER A 220 8.50 -15.95 3.46
CA SER A 220 7.90 -16.73 4.54
C SER A 220 7.71 -15.91 5.82
N ARG A 221 8.73 -15.12 6.21
CA ARG A 221 8.68 -14.27 7.40
C ARG A 221 7.63 -13.15 7.27
N LEU A 222 7.59 -12.48 6.13
CA LEU A 222 6.61 -11.40 5.88
C LEU A 222 5.19 -11.94 5.83
N ARG A 223 4.97 -13.11 5.22
CA ARG A 223 3.67 -13.78 5.22
C ARG A 223 3.20 -14.10 6.63
N ALA A 224 4.05 -14.74 7.45
CA ALA A 224 3.75 -15.05 8.84
C ALA A 224 3.47 -13.79 9.67
N ALA A 225 4.18 -12.70 9.41
CA ALA A 225 3.93 -11.43 10.08
C ALA A 225 2.55 -10.85 9.72
N ILE A 226 2.18 -10.83 8.44
CA ILE A 226 0.85 -10.35 8.00
C ILE A 226 -0.26 -11.23 8.56
N ASP A 227 -0.12 -12.55 8.51
CA ASP A 227 -1.06 -13.50 9.11
C ASP A 227 -1.26 -13.25 10.61
N THR A 228 -0.20 -12.85 11.31
CA THR A 228 -0.29 -12.49 12.74
C THR A 228 -1.05 -11.20 12.94
N LEU A 229 -0.76 -10.15 12.15
CA LEU A 229 -1.45 -8.86 12.21
C LEU A 229 -2.95 -8.97 11.86
N GLU A 230 -3.31 -9.90 10.98
CA GLU A 230 -4.71 -10.22 10.66
C GLU A 230 -5.39 -10.89 11.85
N LYS A 231 -4.80 -11.97 12.39
CA LYS A 231 -5.37 -12.76 13.49
C LYS A 231 -5.54 -11.98 14.80
N ASP A 232 -4.64 -11.05 15.09
CA ASP A 232 -4.73 -10.23 16.30
C ASP A 232 -5.59 -8.97 16.12
N GLY A 233 -6.21 -8.78 14.94
CA GLY A 233 -7.09 -7.66 14.59
C GLY A 233 -6.34 -6.34 14.38
N THR A 234 -5.03 -6.35 14.20
CA THR A 234 -4.25 -5.12 13.96
C THR A 234 -4.60 -4.49 12.61
N ILE A 235 -4.84 -5.32 11.56
CA ILE A 235 -5.25 -4.82 10.24
C ILE A 235 -6.56 -4.03 10.36
N ASP A 236 -7.59 -4.59 11.02
CA ASP A 236 -8.88 -3.93 11.22
C ASP A 236 -8.75 -2.62 12.00
N ARG A 237 -7.91 -2.59 13.05
CA ARG A 237 -7.66 -1.38 13.84
C ARG A 237 -6.98 -0.29 13.01
N VAL A 238 -6.00 -0.65 12.19
CA VAL A 238 -5.32 0.30 11.30
C VAL A 238 -6.30 0.82 10.26
N GLU A 239 -7.08 -0.03 9.60
CA GLU A 239 -8.09 0.39 8.64
C GLU A 239 -9.10 1.36 9.27
N ALA A 240 -9.65 1.01 10.44
CA ALA A 240 -10.59 1.85 11.17
C ALA A 240 -10.00 3.22 11.56
N GLN A 241 -8.71 3.31 11.85
CA GLN A 241 -8.05 4.57 12.18
C GLN A 241 -8.13 5.58 11.02
N TYR A 242 -7.96 5.13 9.79
CA TYR A 242 -7.94 5.98 8.59
C TYR A 242 -9.32 6.17 7.94
N THR A 243 -10.26 5.26 8.19
CA THR A 243 -11.61 5.31 7.62
C THR A 243 -12.63 5.94 8.55
N LYS A 244 -12.28 6.18 9.82
CA LYS A 244 -13.17 6.82 10.80
C LYS A 244 -13.58 8.22 10.33
N GLY A 245 -14.89 8.42 10.16
CA GLY A 245 -15.46 9.68 9.68
C GLY A 245 -15.54 9.83 8.16
N LEU A 246 -15.08 8.85 7.39
CA LEU A 246 -15.41 8.79 5.97
C LEU A 246 -16.91 8.46 5.80
N PRO A 247 -17.64 9.12 4.88
CA PRO A 247 -19.05 8.83 4.63
C PRO A 247 -19.25 7.35 4.27
N VAL A 248 -20.13 6.65 4.98
CA VAL A 248 -20.34 5.20 4.77
C VAL A 248 -21.19 4.91 3.52
N ARG A 249 -21.90 5.93 2.98
CA ARG A 249 -22.75 5.80 1.77
C ARG A 249 -22.89 7.14 1.05
#